data_22d7461c5fab7bc48ba288ddd5e466e6
#
_entry.id   22d7461c5fab7bc48ba288ddd5e466e6
#
_cell.length_a   1.000
_cell.length_b   1.000
_cell.length_c   1.000
_cell.angle_alpha   90.00
_cell.angle_beta   90.00
_cell.angle_gamma   90.00
#
_symmetry.space_group_name_H-M   'P 1'
#
loop_
_entity.id
_entity.type
_entity.pdbx_description
1 polymer ?
#
loop_
_entity_poly.entity_id
_entity_poly.type
_entity_poly.pdbx_seq_one_letter_code
_entity_poly.pdbx_strand_id
1 'polypeptide(L)'
;WMGAGIDGLFTVSISLMWAQYLSTETAILIGGSILAGRRLSEMLIAPCAGMIADRFGIRSPLFLSIMLTIAGFGLIGVGLLTLGSIALIISRGALGTLFPAAVARIYPEEKIKALARNQTWRDVGAAAGPIAAGACLAFVGSEVIHIFVALAFIFAFTMFVRSPGWRLITQPA
;
A
#
# COMPACT_ATOMS: atom_id res chain seq x y z
N TRP A 1 -1.65 -8.32 0.34
CA TRP A 1 -0.40 -7.62 0.67
C TRP A 1 -0.63 -6.15 1.04
N MET A 2 -1.51 -5.41 0.37
CA MET A 2 -1.82 -4.01 0.73
C MET A 2 -2.28 -3.88 2.19
N GLY A 3 -3.25 -4.70 2.60
CA GLY A 3 -3.76 -4.68 3.96
C GLY A 3 -2.66 -4.97 4.99
N ALA A 4 -1.88 -6.03 4.78
CA ALA A 4 -0.82 -6.41 5.71
C ALA A 4 0.35 -5.42 5.74
N GLY A 5 0.80 -4.95 4.56
CA GLY A 5 1.93 -4.03 4.44
C GLY A 5 1.58 -2.60 4.82
N ILE A 6 0.71 -1.94 4.03
CA ILE A 6 0.45 -0.50 4.19
C ILE A 6 -0.52 -0.23 5.33
N ASP A 7 -1.63 -0.98 5.41
CA ASP A 7 -2.66 -0.73 6.43
C ASP A 7 -2.25 -1.32 7.80
N GLY A 8 -1.47 -2.39 7.81
CA GLY A 8 -1.02 -3.07 9.01
C GLY A 8 0.39 -2.66 9.46
N LEU A 9 1.42 -3.23 8.83
CA LEU A 9 2.81 -3.10 9.27
C LEU A 9 3.29 -1.64 9.33
N PHE A 10 3.13 -0.89 8.23
CA PHE A 10 3.59 0.50 8.17
C PHE A 10 2.98 1.38 9.27
N THR A 11 1.68 1.19 9.54
CA THR A 11 0.96 1.96 10.55
C THR A 11 1.54 1.76 11.96
N VAL A 12 1.96 0.54 12.29
CA VAL A 12 2.53 0.22 13.61
C VAL A 12 4.01 0.55 13.69
N SER A 13 4.78 0.18 12.66
CA SER A 13 6.24 0.29 12.71
C SER A 13 6.76 1.73 12.63
N ILE A 14 6.03 2.63 11.94
CA ILE A 14 6.55 3.97 11.67
C ILE A 14 6.81 4.79 12.96
N SER A 15 5.89 4.73 13.92
CA SER A 15 6.08 5.42 15.20
C SER A 15 7.25 4.83 16.00
N LEU A 16 7.42 3.51 15.95
CA LEU A 16 8.54 2.82 16.62
C LEU A 16 9.88 3.17 15.99
N MET A 17 9.93 3.30 14.65
CA MET A 17 11.16 3.70 13.96
C MET A 17 11.56 5.14 14.31
N TRP A 18 10.60 6.08 14.35
CA TRP A 18 10.89 7.44 14.77
C TRP A 18 11.31 7.55 16.23
N ALA A 19 10.81 6.67 17.11
CA ALA A 19 11.19 6.64 18.52
C ALA A 19 12.66 6.27 18.75
N GLN A 20 13.36 5.71 17.77
CA GLN A 20 14.80 5.46 17.83
C GLN A 20 15.65 6.74 17.68
N TYR A 21 15.10 7.76 17.02
CA TYR A 21 15.81 9.00 16.70
C TYR A 21 15.31 10.21 17.52
N LEU A 22 14.11 10.13 18.07
CA LEU A 22 13.41 11.24 18.72
C LEU A 22 12.83 10.81 20.06
N SER A 23 12.41 11.80 20.88
CA SER A 23 11.67 11.49 22.10
C SER A 23 10.37 10.76 21.78
N THR A 24 9.91 9.94 22.72
CA THR A 24 8.66 9.15 22.55
C THR A 24 7.47 10.04 22.21
N GLU A 25 7.36 11.20 22.86
CA GLU A 25 6.27 12.16 22.58
C GLU A 25 6.29 12.66 21.15
N THR A 26 7.47 13.07 20.65
CA THR A 26 7.66 13.53 19.26
C THR A 26 7.40 12.40 18.25
N ALA A 27 7.84 11.19 18.54
CA ALA A 27 7.60 10.03 17.69
C ALA A 27 6.10 9.70 17.57
N ILE A 28 5.34 9.81 18.66
CA ILE A 28 3.88 9.64 18.68
C ILE A 28 3.21 10.75 17.83
N LEU A 29 3.62 12.00 17.97
CA LEU A 29 3.10 13.11 17.16
C LEU A 29 3.37 12.91 15.66
N ILE A 30 4.58 12.51 15.30
CA ILE A 30 4.93 12.20 13.91
C ILE A 30 4.11 11.02 13.38
N GLY A 31 4.00 9.94 14.14
CA GLY A 31 3.18 8.80 13.77
C GLY A 31 1.71 9.19 13.54
N GLY A 32 1.14 9.96 14.45
CA GLY A 32 -0.23 10.50 14.31
C GLY A 32 -0.38 11.42 13.09
N SER A 33 0.61 12.29 12.83
CA SER A 33 0.63 13.17 11.67
C SER A 33 0.71 12.39 10.35
N ILE A 34 1.49 11.31 10.31
CA ILE A 34 1.58 10.40 9.15
C ILE A 34 0.23 9.70 8.90
N LEU A 35 -0.44 9.25 9.95
CA LEU A 35 -1.77 8.65 9.82
C LEU A 35 -2.83 9.66 9.36
N ALA A 36 -2.81 10.88 9.88
CA ALA A 36 -3.66 11.96 9.43
C ALA A 36 -3.37 12.34 7.96
N GLY A 37 -2.09 12.48 7.61
CA GLY A 37 -1.63 12.73 6.24
C GLY A 37 -2.07 11.63 5.27
N ARG A 38 -2.08 10.39 5.71
CA ARG A 38 -2.61 9.27 4.92
C ARG A 38 -4.11 9.45 4.61
N ARG A 39 -4.93 9.83 5.58
CA ARG A 39 -6.36 10.10 5.36
C ARG A 39 -6.59 11.28 4.42
N LEU A 40 -5.82 12.33 4.60
CA LEU A 40 -5.85 13.49 3.70
C LEU A 40 -5.44 13.11 2.28
N SER A 41 -4.40 12.28 2.13
CA SER A 41 -3.97 11.74 0.84
C SER A 41 -5.08 10.90 0.17
N GLU A 42 -5.76 10.04 0.91
CA GLU A 42 -6.90 9.28 0.39
C GLU A 42 -7.99 10.23 -0.16
N MET A 43 -8.26 11.34 0.52
CA MET A 43 -9.25 12.32 0.10
C MET A 43 -8.84 13.11 -1.15
N LEU A 44 -7.56 13.47 -1.27
CA LEU A 44 -7.05 14.32 -2.36
C LEU A 44 -6.57 13.52 -3.58
N ILE A 45 -5.84 12.44 -3.34
CA ILE A 45 -5.17 11.67 -4.41
C ILE A 45 -6.12 10.67 -5.05
N ALA A 46 -7.07 10.09 -4.30
CA ALA A 46 -7.99 9.11 -4.85
C ALA A 46 -8.82 9.64 -6.04
N PRO A 47 -9.44 10.85 -5.98
CA PRO A 47 -10.13 11.43 -7.13
C PRO A 47 -9.21 11.68 -8.31
N CYS A 48 -8.00 12.21 -8.06
CA CYS A 48 -7.00 12.46 -9.11
C CYS A 48 -6.58 11.17 -9.81
N ALA A 49 -6.33 10.10 -9.04
CA ALA A 49 -5.98 8.79 -9.59
C ALA A 49 -7.13 8.21 -10.42
N GLY A 50 -8.38 8.39 -9.99
CA GLY A 50 -9.58 8.02 -10.76
C GLY A 50 -9.66 8.76 -12.09
N MET A 51 -9.56 10.09 -12.09
CA MET A 51 -9.58 10.92 -13.30
C MET A 51 -8.45 10.56 -14.28
N ILE A 52 -7.25 10.27 -13.78
CA ILE A 52 -6.13 9.83 -14.62
C ILE A 52 -6.43 8.46 -15.23
N ALA A 53 -6.99 7.54 -14.43
CA ALA A 53 -7.37 6.21 -14.91
C ALA A 53 -8.50 6.24 -15.94
N ASP A 54 -9.44 7.17 -15.83
CA ASP A 54 -10.53 7.35 -16.81
C ASP A 54 -10.01 7.95 -18.12
N ARG A 55 -9.04 8.88 -18.05
CA ARG A 55 -8.50 9.55 -19.23
C ARG A 55 -7.43 8.75 -19.99
N PHE A 56 -6.53 8.08 -19.26
CA PHE A 56 -5.34 7.41 -19.81
C PHE A 56 -5.37 5.89 -19.66
N GLY A 57 -6.46 5.34 -19.12
CA GLY A 57 -6.57 3.93 -18.77
C GLY A 57 -5.96 3.60 -17.42
N ILE A 58 -6.48 2.53 -16.80
CA ILE A 58 -6.14 2.15 -15.43
C ILE A 58 -4.73 1.56 -15.27
N ARG A 59 -4.17 1.01 -16.35
CA ARG A 59 -2.89 0.28 -16.32
C ARG A 59 -1.73 1.12 -15.82
N SER A 60 -1.52 2.30 -16.42
CA SER A 60 -0.37 3.16 -16.12
C SER A 60 -0.40 3.70 -14.69
N PRO A 61 -1.50 4.30 -14.19
CA PRO A 61 -1.54 4.79 -12.82
C PRO A 61 -1.50 3.65 -11.79
N LEU A 62 -2.07 2.47 -12.08
CA LEU A 62 -1.97 1.31 -11.21
C LEU A 62 -0.52 0.81 -11.10
N PHE A 63 0.16 0.65 -12.25
CA PHE A 63 1.58 0.26 -12.30
C PHE A 63 2.45 1.23 -11.50
N LEU A 64 2.32 2.54 -11.77
CA LEU A 64 3.10 3.58 -11.11
C LEU A 64 2.86 3.58 -9.59
N SER A 65 1.61 3.42 -9.14
CA SER A 65 1.28 3.38 -7.72
C SER A 65 1.84 2.15 -7.02
N ILE A 66 1.89 1.00 -7.68
CA ILE A 66 2.53 -0.21 -7.14
C ILE A 66 4.05 -0.02 -7.05
N MET A 67 4.68 0.53 -8.10
CA MET A 67 6.11 0.84 -8.08
C MET A 67 6.46 1.83 -6.97
N LEU A 68 5.63 2.84 -6.76
CA LEU A 68 5.79 3.81 -5.67
C LEU A 68 5.66 3.14 -4.28
N THR A 69 4.76 2.15 -4.14
CA THR A 69 4.64 1.35 -2.91
C THR A 69 5.91 0.55 -2.64
N ILE A 70 6.41 -0.15 -3.66
CA ILE A 70 7.66 -0.94 -3.55
C ILE A 70 8.83 -0.04 -3.18
N ALA A 71 8.98 1.09 -3.89
CA ALA A 71 10.00 2.08 -3.60
C ALA A 71 9.87 2.64 -2.18
N GLY A 72 8.64 2.94 -1.72
CA GLY A 72 8.37 3.44 -0.38
C GLY A 72 8.84 2.48 0.71
N PHE A 73 8.49 1.20 0.61
CA PHE A 73 8.99 0.18 1.55
C PHE A 73 10.50 0.00 1.46
N GLY A 74 11.08 0.01 0.26
CA GLY A 74 12.52 -0.06 0.06
C GLY A 74 13.26 1.13 0.69
N LEU A 75 12.76 2.35 0.51
CA LEU A 75 13.31 3.57 1.10
C LEU A 75 13.29 3.52 2.63
N ILE A 76 12.21 3.06 3.25
CA ILE A 76 12.16 2.87 4.70
C ILE A 76 13.18 1.82 5.12
N GLY A 77 13.30 0.72 4.38
CA GLY A 77 14.25 -0.34 4.65
C GLY A 77 15.72 0.07 4.60
N VAL A 78 16.04 1.14 3.86
CA VAL A 78 17.40 1.73 3.84
C VAL A 78 17.54 2.98 4.73
N GLY A 79 16.57 3.22 5.64
CA GLY A 79 16.63 4.30 6.63
C GLY A 79 16.10 5.65 6.16
N LEU A 80 15.61 5.78 4.93
CA LEU A 80 15.03 7.02 4.40
C LEU A 80 13.53 7.15 4.78
N LEU A 81 13.27 7.23 6.10
CA LEU A 81 11.92 7.16 6.69
C LEU A 81 10.94 8.17 6.10
N THR A 82 11.35 9.43 5.99
CA THR A 82 10.47 10.51 5.51
C THR A 82 10.06 10.30 4.06
N LEU A 83 11.02 10.04 3.17
CA LEU A 83 10.75 9.84 1.75
C LEU A 83 9.91 8.58 1.50
N GLY A 84 10.23 7.50 2.20
CA GLY A 84 9.46 6.26 2.12
C GLY A 84 8.03 6.44 2.63
N SER A 85 7.82 7.15 3.74
CA SER A 85 6.50 7.44 4.27
C SER A 85 5.65 8.27 3.30
N ILE A 86 6.22 9.31 2.69
CA ILE A 86 5.55 10.13 1.68
C ILE A 86 5.15 9.27 0.48
N ALA A 87 6.06 8.43 -0.03
CA ALA A 87 5.77 7.52 -1.13
C ALA A 87 4.62 6.55 -0.81
N LEU A 88 4.62 5.97 0.39
CA LEU A 88 3.54 5.06 0.84
C LEU A 88 2.20 5.79 1.02
N ILE A 89 2.21 7.01 1.55
CA ILE A 89 1.00 7.82 1.72
C ILE A 89 0.37 8.12 0.35
N ILE A 90 1.17 8.56 -0.61
CA ILE A 90 0.70 8.90 -1.97
C ILE A 90 0.19 7.64 -2.67
N SER A 91 0.97 6.58 -2.68
CA SER A 91 0.59 5.33 -3.34
C SER A 91 -0.68 4.72 -2.75
N ARG A 92 -0.85 4.81 -1.42
CA ARG A 92 -2.04 4.31 -0.73
C ARG A 92 -3.31 5.04 -1.16
N GLY A 93 -3.25 6.38 -1.29
CA GLY A 93 -4.37 7.19 -1.78
C GLY A 93 -4.80 6.77 -3.18
N ALA A 94 -3.86 6.56 -4.10
CA ALA A 94 -4.14 6.12 -5.45
C ALA A 94 -4.66 4.67 -5.51
N LEU A 95 -3.99 3.74 -4.83
CA LEU A 95 -4.35 2.31 -4.84
C LEU A 95 -5.73 2.04 -4.22
N GLY A 96 -6.18 2.89 -3.28
CA GLY A 96 -7.51 2.81 -2.70
C GLY A 96 -8.64 2.88 -3.72
N THR A 97 -8.44 3.61 -4.82
CA THR A 97 -9.39 3.76 -5.94
C THR A 97 -9.06 2.79 -7.08
N LEU A 98 -7.78 2.67 -7.43
CA LEU A 98 -7.36 1.93 -8.62
C LEU A 98 -7.54 0.41 -8.47
N PHE A 99 -7.33 -0.16 -7.29
CA PHE A 99 -7.53 -1.60 -7.08
C PHE A 99 -9.00 -2.03 -7.22
N PRO A 100 -9.97 -1.40 -6.54
CA PRO A 100 -11.38 -1.71 -6.77
C PRO A 100 -11.80 -1.54 -8.23
N ALA A 101 -11.33 -0.49 -8.90
CA ALA A 101 -11.61 -0.27 -10.31
C ALA A 101 -11.03 -1.38 -11.20
N ALA A 102 -9.80 -1.85 -10.93
CA ALA A 102 -9.20 -2.99 -11.62
C ALA A 102 -10.00 -4.28 -11.39
N VAL A 103 -10.39 -4.57 -10.14
CA VAL A 103 -11.22 -5.74 -9.79
C VAL A 103 -12.54 -5.71 -10.54
N ALA A 104 -13.22 -4.56 -10.61
CA ALA A 104 -14.47 -4.41 -11.30
C ALA A 104 -14.35 -4.62 -12.83
N ARG A 105 -13.19 -4.29 -13.42
CA ARG A 105 -12.91 -4.56 -14.85
C ARG A 105 -12.60 -6.03 -15.13
N ILE A 106 -11.91 -6.70 -14.21
CA ILE A 106 -11.56 -8.12 -14.36
C ILE A 106 -12.80 -9.04 -14.21
N TYR A 107 -13.74 -8.64 -13.35
CA TYR A 107 -14.94 -9.43 -13.04
C TYR A 107 -16.22 -8.65 -13.32
N PRO A 108 -16.55 -8.35 -14.60
CA PRO A 108 -17.69 -7.52 -14.96
C PRO A 108 -19.05 -8.12 -14.56
N GLU A 109 -19.18 -9.44 -14.62
CA GLU A 109 -20.43 -10.15 -14.28
C GLU A 109 -20.66 -10.28 -12.77
N GLU A 110 -19.57 -10.40 -11.99
CA GLU A 110 -19.64 -10.62 -10.54
C GLU A 110 -19.00 -9.46 -9.73
N LYS A 111 -19.15 -8.21 -10.18
CA LYS A 111 -18.48 -7.03 -9.60
C LYS A 111 -18.62 -6.95 -8.09
N ILE A 112 -19.84 -7.05 -7.58
CA ILE A 112 -20.13 -6.88 -6.13
C ILE A 112 -19.44 -7.96 -5.32
N LYS A 113 -19.53 -9.22 -5.75
CA LYS A 113 -18.91 -10.36 -5.07
C LYS A 113 -17.39 -10.29 -5.10
N ALA A 114 -16.82 -9.90 -6.24
CA ALA A 114 -15.37 -9.72 -6.40
C ALA A 114 -14.84 -8.58 -5.54
N LEU A 115 -15.54 -7.44 -5.49
CA LEU A 115 -15.19 -6.30 -4.63
C LEU A 115 -15.30 -6.66 -3.14
N ALA A 116 -16.36 -7.35 -2.73
CA ALA A 116 -16.52 -7.81 -1.35
C ALA A 116 -15.37 -8.74 -0.95
N ARG A 117 -15.03 -9.72 -1.78
CA ARG A 117 -13.89 -10.62 -1.55
C ARG A 117 -12.56 -9.89 -1.46
N ASN A 118 -12.33 -8.92 -2.36
CA ASN A 118 -11.11 -8.11 -2.33
C ASN A 118 -11.03 -7.29 -1.02
N GLN A 119 -12.13 -6.69 -0.59
CA GLN A 119 -12.19 -5.94 0.66
C GLN A 119 -11.95 -6.85 1.88
N THR A 120 -12.59 -8.02 1.94
CA THR A 120 -12.39 -8.99 3.03
C THR A 120 -10.92 -9.38 3.17
N TRP A 121 -10.24 -9.72 2.07
CA TRP A 121 -8.82 -10.05 2.11
C TRP A 121 -7.93 -8.88 2.52
N ARG A 122 -8.29 -7.66 2.14
CA ARG A 122 -7.60 -6.46 2.58
C ARG A 122 -7.75 -6.26 4.09
N ASP A 123 -8.95 -6.43 4.62
CA ASP A 123 -9.25 -6.22 6.04
C ASP A 123 -8.61 -7.31 6.91
N VAL A 124 -8.62 -8.58 6.44
CA VAL A 124 -7.85 -9.67 7.07
C VAL A 124 -6.36 -9.32 7.12
N GLY A 125 -5.80 -8.82 6.02
CA GLY A 125 -4.41 -8.38 5.98
C GLY A 125 -4.15 -7.22 6.94
N ALA A 126 -5.04 -6.22 6.99
CA ALA A 126 -4.92 -5.07 7.89
C ALA A 126 -4.98 -5.47 9.37
N ALA A 127 -5.77 -6.49 9.71
CA ALA A 127 -5.84 -7.04 11.06
C ALA A 127 -4.63 -7.91 11.41
N ALA A 128 -4.20 -8.78 10.48
CA ALA A 128 -3.05 -9.67 10.69
C ALA A 128 -1.69 -8.96 10.64
N GLY A 129 -1.60 -7.88 9.85
CA GLY A 129 -0.36 -7.12 9.65
C GLY A 129 0.28 -6.62 10.94
N PRO A 130 -0.44 -5.91 11.83
CA PRO A 130 0.11 -5.43 13.09
C PRO A 130 0.57 -6.57 14.01
N ILE A 131 -0.15 -7.69 14.05
CA ILE A 131 0.20 -8.86 14.85
C ILE A 131 1.50 -9.48 14.34
N ALA A 132 1.57 -9.72 13.04
CA ALA A 132 2.78 -10.25 12.39
C ALA A 132 3.96 -9.28 12.55
N ALA A 133 3.73 -7.98 12.36
CA ALA A 133 4.75 -6.95 12.55
C ALA A 133 5.28 -6.95 13.99
N GLY A 134 4.41 -6.94 15.01
CA GLY A 134 4.80 -6.96 16.40
C GLY A 134 5.61 -8.20 16.76
N ALA A 135 5.19 -9.38 16.28
CA ALA A 135 5.92 -10.63 16.48
C ALA A 135 7.30 -10.60 15.80
N CYS A 136 7.38 -10.12 14.56
CA CYS A 136 8.64 -10.08 13.81
C CYS A 136 9.61 -9.03 14.37
N LEU A 137 9.12 -7.85 14.78
CA LEU A 137 9.94 -6.76 15.31
C LEU A 137 10.69 -7.15 16.60
N ALA A 138 10.20 -8.17 17.33
CA ALA A 138 10.90 -8.71 18.49
C ALA A 138 12.21 -9.44 18.13
N PHE A 139 12.36 -9.93 16.90
CA PHE A 139 13.49 -10.76 16.48
C PHE A 139 14.29 -10.14 15.34
N VAL A 140 13.68 -9.26 14.54
CA VAL A 140 14.27 -8.72 13.31
C VAL A 140 14.13 -7.20 13.31
N GLY A 141 15.18 -6.50 12.90
CA GLY A 141 15.16 -5.04 12.78
C GLY A 141 14.06 -4.53 11.84
N SER A 142 13.54 -3.36 12.15
CA SER A 142 12.44 -2.74 11.40
C SER A 142 12.78 -2.54 9.93
N GLU A 143 14.01 -2.13 9.60
CA GLU A 143 14.50 -1.94 8.23
C GLU A 143 14.39 -3.23 7.41
N VAL A 144 14.83 -4.35 8.00
CA VAL A 144 14.83 -5.66 7.33
C VAL A 144 13.40 -6.11 7.01
N ILE A 145 12.46 -5.88 7.92
CA ILE A 145 11.04 -6.21 7.69
C ILE A 145 10.48 -5.41 6.51
N HIS A 146 10.82 -4.12 6.40
CA HIS A 146 10.36 -3.28 5.28
C HIS A 146 10.95 -3.75 3.94
N ILE A 147 12.21 -4.19 3.92
CA ILE A 147 12.82 -4.81 2.72
C ILE A 147 12.07 -6.10 2.35
N PHE A 148 11.76 -6.98 3.31
CA PHE A 148 10.99 -8.19 3.04
C PHE A 148 9.60 -7.87 2.47
N VAL A 149 8.93 -6.85 2.99
CA VAL A 149 7.63 -6.40 2.45
C VAL A 149 7.78 -5.86 1.03
N ALA A 150 8.82 -5.08 0.73
CA ALA A 150 9.09 -4.62 -0.63
C ALA A 150 9.28 -5.81 -1.59
N LEU A 151 10.06 -6.82 -1.20
CA LEU A 151 10.26 -8.04 -1.99
C LEU A 151 8.97 -8.83 -2.17
N ALA A 152 8.13 -8.93 -1.14
CA ALA A 152 6.82 -9.56 -1.22
C ALA A 152 5.88 -8.84 -2.20
N PHE A 153 5.92 -7.49 -2.23
CA PHE A 153 5.18 -6.70 -3.21
C PHE A 153 5.71 -6.92 -4.64
N ILE A 154 7.03 -6.98 -4.84
CA ILE A 154 7.63 -7.31 -6.14
C ILE A 154 7.17 -8.69 -6.60
N PHE A 155 7.21 -9.69 -5.72
CA PHE A 155 6.75 -11.04 -6.04
C PHE A 155 5.25 -11.06 -6.40
N ALA A 156 4.41 -10.48 -5.57
CA ALA A 156 2.98 -10.40 -5.82
C ALA A 156 2.66 -9.67 -7.12
N PHE A 157 3.37 -8.58 -7.41
CA PHE A 157 3.19 -7.82 -8.64
C PHE A 157 3.64 -8.61 -9.87
N THR A 158 4.77 -9.32 -9.82
CA THR A 158 5.21 -10.17 -10.93
C THR A 158 4.22 -11.30 -11.22
N MET A 159 3.64 -11.90 -10.18
CA MET A 159 2.55 -12.88 -10.33
C MET A 159 1.30 -12.26 -10.95
N PHE A 160 0.92 -11.05 -10.52
CA PHE A 160 -0.23 -10.33 -11.08
C PHE A 160 -0.03 -9.99 -12.56
N VAL A 161 1.13 -9.48 -12.95
CA VAL A 161 1.44 -9.14 -14.36
C VAL A 161 1.42 -10.37 -15.26
N ARG A 162 1.78 -11.54 -14.75
CA ARG A 162 1.71 -12.81 -15.49
C ARG A 162 0.31 -13.40 -15.55
N SER A 163 -0.61 -12.92 -14.72
CA SER A 163 -1.99 -13.44 -14.66
C SER A 163 -2.85 -12.97 -15.84
N PRO A 164 -3.89 -13.72 -16.21
CA PRO A 164 -4.87 -13.27 -17.21
C PRO A 164 -5.55 -11.95 -16.85
N GLY A 165 -5.73 -11.66 -15.56
CA GLY A 165 -6.33 -10.43 -15.07
C GLY A 165 -5.58 -9.16 -15.52
N TRP A 166 -4.25 -9.21 -15.60
CA TRP A 166 -3.46 -8.08 -16.11
C TRP A 166 -3.79 -7.77 -17.57
N ARG A 167 -4.00 -8.80 -18.39
CA ARG A 167 -4.36 -8.62 -19.81
C ARG A 167 -5.74 -7.98 -19.96
N LEU A 168 -6.70 -8.35 -19.11
CA LEU A 168 -8.06 -7.80 -19.14
C LEU A 168 -8.10 -6.30 -18.82
N ILE A 169 -7.28 -5.82 -17.88
CA ILE A 169 -7.22 -4.38 -17.58
C ILE A 169 -6.45 -3.57 -18.62
N THR A 170 -5.75 -4.22 -19.55
CA THR A 170 -4.97 -3.57 -20.60
C THR A 170 -5.73 -3.43 -21.93
N GLN A 171 -6.89 -4.08 -22.08
CA GLN A 171 -7.73 -3.93 -23.26
C GLN A 171 -8.44 -2.56 -23.20
N PRO A 172 -8.47 -1.82 -24.32
CA PRO A 172 -9.30 -0.62 -24.41
C PRO A 172 -10.77 -1.01 -24.19
N ALA A 173 -11.51 -0.14 -23.49
CA ALA A 173 -12.94 -0.30 -23.26
C ALA A 173 -13.71 -0.10 -24.57
#